data_208654daac597407a452992e5c89c3de
#
_entry.id   208654daac597407a452992e5c89c3de
#
_cell.length_a   1.000
_cell.length_b   1.000
_cell.length_c   1.000
_cell.angle_alpha   90.00
_cell.angle_beta   90.00
_cell.angle_gamma   90.00
#
_symmetry.space_group_name_H-M   'P 1'
#
loop_
_entity.id
_entity.type
_entity.pdbx_description
1 polymer ?
#
loop_
_entity_poly.entity_id
_entity_poly.type
_entity_poly.pdbx_seq_one_letter_code
_entity_poly.pdbx_strand_id
1 'polypeptide(L)'
;MNNGSESVIKKSWASEEKFFARSWTHIFYFWKLRQVMLGQTVQRLLKQSPSSEKLNIVDLGCGPGTNLFDVSDVCAGFKQAEWFGLDLNQRQAAEGAGRSRYRVNERGMQSIHFMSGDIFNLPFADNSMDIIISSEVVEHLPDPKPAILEMARVLKPGGYAMVTTPNPNNLPEMTGYALDKITAGGFKKLYWKGQDEVSAPPLTAEVGFGHVSVHPFKVWNEWFQEAAIPVVKKVRGPMLFGSPFFDRHRFLSGLFVALDPILDFLPGKFLTTVNLGMLCRKGGE
;
A
#
# COMPACT_ATOMS: atom_id res chain seq x y z
N MET A 1 1.82 20.23 26.63
CA MET A 1 1.53 19.23 25.58
C MET A 1 0.78 18.08 26.21
N ASN A 2 -0.34 17.69 25.63
CA ASN A 2 -1.37 16.90 26.33
C ASN A 2 -0.96 15.43 26.46
N ASN A 3 -0.74 14.94 27.68
CA ASN A 3 -0.50 13.51 27.99
C ASN A 3 -1.57 12.55 27.40
N GLY A 4 -2.74 13.07 27.02
CA GLY A 4 -3.81 12.31 26.40
C GLY A 4 -3.53 11.88 24.96
N SER A 5 -2.90 12.72 24.14
CA SER A 5 -2.60 12.41 22.74
C SER A 5 -1.52 11.35 22.60
N GLU A 6 -0.50 11.37 23.43
CA GLU A 6 0.55 10.35 23.48
C GLU A 6 0.03 8.96 23.88
N SER A 7 -0.90 8.90 24.82
CA SER A 7 -1.52 7.65 25.26
C SER A 7 -2.40 7.02 24.16
N VAL A 8 -3.08 7.85 23.37
CA VAL A 8 -3.91 7.42 22.23
C VAL A 8 -3.02 6.87 21.11
N ILE A 9 -1.92 7.56 20.78
CA ILE A 9 -0.97 7.13 19.75
C ILE A 9 -0.32 5.80 20.13
N LYS A 10 0.14 5.64 21.38
CA LYS A 10 0.70 4.37 21.88
C LYS A 10 -0.32 3.23 21.84
N LYS A 11 -1.59 3.49 22.15
CA LYS A 11 -2.67 2.49 22.07
C LYS A 11 -3.00 2.10 20.63
N SER A 12 -3.08 3.06 19.73
CA SER A 12 -3.33 2.81 18.30
C SER A 12 -2.24 1.93 17.71
N TRP A 13 -0.98 2.27 17.94
CA TRP A 13 0.15 1.47 17.45
C TRP A 13 0.20 0.07 18.06
N ALA A 14 -0.01 -0.06 19.36
CA ALA A 14 -0.08 -1.38 20.01
C ALA A 14 -1.26 -2.23 19.48
N SER A 15 -2.35 -1.62 19.01
CA SER A 15 -3.47 -2.34 18.37
C SER A 15 -3.11 -2.83 16.97
N GLU A 16 -2.39 -2.03 16.18
CA GLU A 16 -1.90 -2.43 14.85
C GLU A 16 -0.85 -3.56 14.96
N GLU A 17 0.15 -3.40 15.82
CA GLU A 17 1.13 -4.48 16.08
C GLU A 17 0.44 -5.77 16.52
N LYS A 18 -0.58 -5.69 17.37
CA LYS A 18 -1.37 -6.87 17.78
C LYS A 18 -2.18 -7.44 16.63
N PHE A 19 -2.75 -6.62 15.78
CA PHE A 19 -3.50 -7.06 14.60
C PHE A 19 -2.58 -7.84 13.64
N PHE A 20 -1.45 -7.25 13.27
CA PHE A 20 -0.48 -7.90 12.39
C PHE A 20 0.19 -9.12 13.03
N ALA A 21 0.45 -9.09 14.35
CA ALA A 21 0.99 -10.24 15.08
C ALA A 21 0.00 -11.41 15.18
N ARG A 22 -1.32 -11.17 15.06
CA ARG A 22 -2.36 -12.21 15.09
C ARG A 22 -2.57 -12.87 13.75
N SER A 23 -2.37 -12.17 12.64
CA SER A 23 -2.65 -12.67 11.29
C SER A 23 -1.36 -12.94 10.53
N TRP A 24 -0.98 -14.21 10.46
CA TRP A 24 0.18 -14.67 9.70
C TRP A 24 0.08 -14.30 8.21
N THR A 25 -1.10 -14.44 7.63
CA THR A 25 -1.35 -14.11 6.22
C THR A 25 -1.39 -12.61 5.96
N HIS A 26 -1.89 -11.80 6.90
CA HIS A 26 -1.83 -10.34 6.82
C HIS A 26 -0.39 -9.83 6.86
N ILE A 27 0.45 -10.34 7.77
CA ILE A 27 1.86 -9.98 7.85
C ILE A 27 2.55 -10.27 6.52
N PHE A 28 2.32 -11.45 5.94
CA PHE A 28 2.91 -11.82 4.66
C PHE A 28 2.43 -10.92 3.51
N TYR A 29 1.14 -10.59 3.48
CA TYR A 29 0.54 -9.70 2.49
C TYR A 29 1.20 -8.32 2.51
N PHE A 30 1.22 -7.67 3.66
CA PHE A 30 1.82 -6.35 3.80
C PHE A 30 3.34 -6.40 3.62
N TRP A 31 3.99 -7.41 4.16
CA TRP A 31 5.43 -7.59 4.00
C TRP A 31 5.80 -7.71 2.52
N LYS A 32 5.11 -8.53 1.74
CA LYS A 32 5.40 -8.70 0.33
C LYS A 32 5.21 -7.41 -0.46
N LEU A 33 4.10 -6.71 -0.29
CA LEU A 33 3.85 -5.44 -0.96
C LEU A 33 4.88 -4.38 -0.55
N ARG A 34 5.11 -4.21 0.74
CA ARG A 34 6.02 -3.19 1.26
C ARG A 34 7.48 -3.49 0.94
N GLN A 35 7.94 -4.72 1.19
CA GLN A 35 9.34 -5.08 1.02
C GLN A 35 9.72 -5.25 -0.46
N VAL A 36 8.91 -5.97 -1.23
CA VAL A 36 9.25 -6.26 -2.63
C VAL A 36 9.02 -5.04 -3.52
N MET A 37 7.88 -4.41 -3.42
CA MET A 37 7.53 -3.33 -4.33
C MET A 37 8.09 -1.98 -3.86
N LEU A 38 7.74 -1.59 -2.65
CA LEU A 38 8.10 -0.28 -2.13
C LEU A 38 9.57 -0.24 -1.67
N GLY A 39 9.92 -1.07 -0.69
CA GLY A 39 11.24 -1.03 -0.06
C GLY A 39 12.39 -1.28 -1.03
N GLN A 40 12.34 -2.37 -1.82
CA GLN A 40 13.43 -2.69 -2.76
C GLN A 40 13.57 -1.66 -3.89
N THR A 41 12.46 -1.08 -4.37
CA THR A 41 12.53 -0.08 -5.43
C THR A 41 13.10 1.23 -4.90
N VAL A 42 12.64 1.70 -3.74
CA VAL A 42 13.20 2.88 -3.08
C VAL A 42 14.68 2.69 -2.79
N GLN A 43 15.09 1.55 -2.21
CA GLN A 43 16.51 1.26 -1.96
C GLN A 43 17.34 1.28 -3.24
N ARG A 44 16.82 0.73 -4.36
CA ARG A 44 17.54 0.73 -5.64
C ARG A 44 17.76 2.15 -6.14
N LEU A 45 16.73 2.99 -6.09
CA LEU A 45 16.80 4.37 -6.53
C LEU A 45 17.76 5.18 -5.65
N LEU A 46 17.70 4.99 -4.32
CA LEU A 46 18.64 5.60 -3.38
C LEU A 46 20.10 5.22 -3.65
N LYS A 47 20.34 3.96 -4.06
CA LYS A 47 21.69 3.48 -4.44
C LYS A 47 22.20 4.06 -5.76
N GLN A 48 21.30 4.41 -6.66
CA GLN A 48 21.63 4.95 -7.99
C GLN A 48 21.78 6.48 -7.98
N SER A 49 21.23 7.16 -6.98
CA SER A 49 21.33 8.60 -6.84
C SER A 49 22.74 9.03 -6.37
N PRO A 50 23.26 10.14 -6.91
CA PRO A 50 24.52 10.72 -6.40
C PRO A 50 24.44 10.99 -4.89
N SER A 51 25.51 10.78 -4.18
CA SER A 51 25.56 10.90 -2.72
C SER A 51 25.24 12.31 -2.17
N SER A 52 25.16 13.31 -3.04
CA SER A 52 24.89 14.71 -2.71
C SER A 52 23.43 15.13 -2.90
N GLU A 53 22.61 14.34 -3.59
CA GLU A 53 21.21 14.71 -3.86
C GLU A 53 20.27 14.07 -2.84
N LYS A 54 19.41 14.91 -2.25
CA LYS A 54 18.29 14.45 -1.45
C LYS A 54 17.13 14.02 -2.37
N LEU A 55 16.60 12.84 -2.12
CA LEU A 55 15.39 12.38 -2.80
C LEU A 55 14.15 12.78 -2.01
N ASN A 56 13.15 13.31 -2.70
CA ASN A 56 11.84 13.61 -2.13
C ASN A 56 10.88 12.45 -2.41
N ILE A 57 10.37 11.85 -1.35
CA ILE A 57 9.49 10.68 -1.39
C ILE A 57 8.18 11.03 -0.72
N VAL A 58 7.06 10.85 -1.41
CA VAL A 58 5.74 11.09 -0.85
C VAL A 58 4.85 9.85 -0.91
N ASP A 59 4.12 9.59 0.17
CA ASP A 59 3.04 8.60 0.23
C ASP A 59 1.70 9.34 0.21
N LEU A 60 0.92 9.13 -0.86
CA LEU A 60 -0.39 9.73 -1.09
C LEU A 60 -1.49 8.81 -0.56
N GLY A 61 -2.35 9.33 0.31
CA GLY A 61 -3.30 8.54 1.08
C GLY A 61 -2.59 7.72 2.15
N CYS A 62 -1.60 8.33 2.81
CA CYS A 62 -0.71 7.63 3.74
C CYS A 62 -1.39 7.15 5.02
N GLY A 63 -2.62 7.58 5.30
CA GLY A 63 -3.27 7.33 6.57
C GLY A 63 -2.40 7.79 7.74
N PRO A 64 -2.28 7.00 8.82
CA PRO A 64 -1.40 7.32 9.95
C PRO A 64 0.07 6.94 9.70
N GLY A 65 0.45 6.69 8.44
CA GLY A 65 1.83 6.50 8.00
C GLY A 65 2.39 5.08 8.11
N THR A 66 1.57 4.06 8.29
CA THR A 66 2.05 2.69 8.53
C THR A 66 2.97 2.19 7.40
N ASN A 67 2.55 2.31 6.13
CA ASN A 67 3.39 1.94 4.98
C ASN A 67 4.67 2.79 4.90
N LEU A 68 4.53 4.09 5.11
CA LEU A 68 5.63 5.03 4.97
C LEU A 68 6.71 4.80 6.04
N PHE A 69 6.31 4.48 7.27
CA PHE A 69 7.27 4.11 8.33
C PHE A 69 8.03 2.84 7.97
N ASP A 70 7.35 1.78 7.51
CA ASP A 70 8.00 0.53 7.14
C ASP A 70 9.01 0.73 6.00
N VAL A 71 8.64 1.51 4.97
CA VAL A 71 9.54 1.81 3.84
C VAL A 71 10.71 2.66 4.29
N SER A 72 10.49 3.68 5.13
CA SER A 72 11.56 4.52 5.67
C SER A 72 12.54 3.73 6.53
N ASP A 73 12.05 2.74 7.31
CA ASP A 73 12.89 1.89 8.15
C ASP A 73 13.81 0.99 7.32
N VAL A 74 13.27 0.38 6.27
CA VAL A 74 14.05 -0.41 5.31
C VAL A 74 15.13 0.45 4.64
N CYS A 75 14.89 1.75 4.52
CA CYS A 75 15.80 2.73 3.92
C CYS A 75 16.62 3.53 4.94
N ALA A 76 16.59 3.18 6.23
CA ALA A 76 17.22 3.96 7.31
C ALA A 76 18.74 4.19 7.15
N GLY A 77 19.44 3.34 6.38
CA GLY A 77 20.85 3.53 6.02
C GLY A 77 21.10 4.64 4.99
N PHE A 78 20.06 5.19 4.39
CA PHE A 78 20.15 6.21 3.35
C PHE A 78 19.66 7.56 3.89
N LYS A 79 20.60 8.38 4.36
CA LYS A 79 20.31 9.70 4.98
C LYS A 79 19.83 10.79 4.00
N GLN A 80 19.69 10.46 2.72
CA GLN A 80 19.47 11.43 1.65
C GLN A 80 18.01 11.48 1.18
N ALA A 81 17.07 10.94 1.94
CA ALA A 81 15.65 10.99 1.58
C ALA A 81 14.89 11.93 2.52
N GLU A 82 14.06 12.79 1.93
CA GLU A 82 13.00 13.51 2.65
C GLU A 82 11.67 12.78 2.42
N TRP A 83 10.96 12.55 3.51
CA TRP A 83 9.76 11.73 3.52
C TRP A 83 8.54 12.57 3.84
N PHE A 84 7.52 12.45 2.98
CA PHE A 84 6.27 13.16 3.10
C PHE A 84 5.11 12.17 3.13
N GLY A 85 4.15 12.36 4.03
CA GLY A 85 2.88 11.67 4.06
C GLY A 85 1.75 12.67 3.84
N LEU A 86 0.90 12.41 2.86
CA LEU A 86 -0.27 13.22 2.57
C LEU A 86 -1.54 12.38 2.68
N ASP A 87 -2.51 12.87 3.44
CA ASP A 87 -3.82 12.23 3.56
C ASP A 87 -4.93 13.29 3.61
N LEU A 88 -6.08 12.99 3.00
CA LEU A 88 -7.23 13.87 3.06
C LEU A 88 -7.78 14.00 4.50
N ASN A 89 -7.65 12.93 5.28
CA ASN A 89 -8.13 12.89 6.66
C ASN A 89 -7.12 13.55 7.61
N GLN A 90 -7.43 14.76 8.03
CA GLN A 90 -6.60 15.58 8.94
C GLN A 90 -6.23 14.85 10.25
N ARG A 91 -7.13 13.99 10.77
CA ARG A 91 -6.86 13.24 12.02
C ARG A 91 -5.78 12.19 11.78
N GLN A 92 -5.82 11.48 10.66
CA GLN A 92 -4.81 10.50 10.30
C GLN A 92 -3.45 11.15 10.05
N ALA A 93 -3.41 12.26 9.31
CA ALA A 93 -2.19 13.03 9.11
C ALA A 93 -1.60 13.52 10.46
N ALA A 94 -2.43 14.02 11.37
CA ALA A 94 -2.00 14.46 12.70
C ALA A 94 -1.48 13.29 13.57
N GLU A 95 -2.11 12.11 13.48
CA GLU A 95 -1.65 10.90 14.14
C GLU A 95 -0.28 10.47 13.59
N GLY A 96 -0.10 10.45 12.27
CA GLY A 96 1.18 10.17 11.61
C GLY A 96 2.29 11.12 12.08
N ALA A 97 2.01 12.41 12.15
CA ALA A 97 2.95 13.40 12.67
C ALA A 97 3.33 13.16 14.14
N GLY A 98 2.37 12.71 14.96
CA GLY A 98 2.62 12.32 16.35
C GLY A 98 3.53 11.09 16.44
N ARG A 99 3.26 10.06 15.63
CA ARG A 99 4.08 8.85 15.54
C ARG A 99 5.50 9.19 15.05
N SER A 100 5.65 10.05 14.05
CA SER A 100 6.95 10.50 13.55
C SER A 100 7.77 11.15 14.66
N ARG A 101 7.21 12.11 15.42
CA ARG A 101 7.90 12.73 16.56
C ARG A 101 8.33 11.71 17.61
N TYR A 102 7.47 10.76 17.96
CA TYR A 102 7.79 9.70 18.90
C TYR A 102 8.97 8.85 18.40
N ARG A 103 8.96 8.45 17.13
CA ARG A 103 10.04 7.65 16.53
C ARG A 103 11.39 8.39 16.49
N VAL A 104 11.37 9.67 16.18
CA VAL A 104 12.59 10.52 16.22
C VAL A 104 13.14 10.60 17.64
N ASN A 105 12.29 10.92 18.62
CA ASN A 105 12.73 11.18 20.00
C ASN A 105 13.15 9.90 20.74
N GLU A 106 12.42 8.80 20.58
CA GLU A 106 12.64 7.58 21.37
C GLU A 106 13.55 6.56 20.65
N ARG A 107 13.61 6.62 19.32
CA ARG A 107 14.34 5.62 18.52
C ARG A 107 15.42 6.21 17.59
N GLY A 108 15.58 7.52 17.54
CA GLY A 108 16.55 8.20 16.68
C GLY A 108 16.32 7.97 15.18
N MET A 109 15.07 7.70 14.77
CA MET A 109 14.70 7.41 13.39
C MET A 109 14.56 8.68 12.56
N GLN A 110 14.46 8.54 11.23
CA GLN A 110 14.26 9.69 10.34
C GLN A 110 12.91 10.35 10.59
N SER A 111 12.89 11.69 10.48
CA SER A 111 11.64 12.45 10.52
C SER A 111 10.86 12.26 9.23
N ILE A 112 9.54 12.15 9.38
CA ILE A 112 8.59 12.12 8.27
C ILE A 112 7.64 13.30 8.44
N HIS A 113 7.44 14.07 7.37
CA HIS A 113 6.56 15.24 7.35
C HIS A 113 5.15 14.82 6.93
N PHE A 114 4.19 14.92 7.85
CA PHE A 114 2.79 14.61 7.56
C PHE A 114 2.00 15.89 7.33
N MET A 115 1.14 15.88 6.31
CA MET A 115 0.26 16.98 5.96
C MET A 115 -1.12 16.48 5.53
N SER A 116 -2.14 17.30 5.77
CA SER A 116 -3.47 17.09 5.21
C SER A 116 -3.55 17.75 3.83
N GLY A 117 -4.08 17.03 2.83
CA GLY A 117 -4.20 17.55 1.47
C GLY A 117 -5.03 16.65 0.58
N ASP A 118 -5.43 17.20 -0.57
CA ASP A 118 -6.24 16.54 -1.57
C ASP A 118 -5.33 15.97 -2.67
N ILE A 119 -5.53 14.69 -3.00
CA ILE A 119 -4.78 14.00 -4.08
C ILE A 119 -5.07 14.59 -5.46
N PHE A 120 -6.19 15.28 -5.62
CA PHE A 120 -6.56 15.97 -6.86
C PHE A 120 -5.91 17.36 -7.01
N ASN A 121 -5.27 17.87 -5.95
CA ASN A 121 -4.56 19.15 -5.96
C ASN A 121 -3.39 19.07 -4.97
N LEU A 122 -2.32 18.41 -5.39
CA LEU A 122 -1.16 18.13 -4.54
C LEU A 122 -0.41 19.42 -4.18
N PRO A 123 -0.09 19.65 -2.89
CA PRO A 123 0.60 20.86 -2.44
C PRO A 123 2.11 20.81 -2.71
N PHE A 124 2.51 20.27 -3.84
CA PHE A 124 3.88 20.13 -4.27
C PHE A 124 4.08 20.82 -5.62
N ALA A 125 5.25 21.39 -5.83
CA ALA A 125 5.61 22.02 -7.09
C ALA A 125 5.72 20.96 -8.22
N ASP A 126 5.62 21.40 -9.46
CA ASP A 126 5.90 20.57 -10.64
C ASP A 126 7.31 20.01 -10.55
N ASN A 127 7.47 18.75 -10.94
CA ASN A 127 8.77 18.07 -10.99
C ASN A 127 9.58 18.16 -9.67
N SER A 128 8.91 18.03 -8.53
CA SER A 128 9.53 18.14 -7.19
C SER A 128 9.74 16.82 -6.48
N MET A 129 9.00 15.75 -6.85
CA MET A 129 9.05 14.45 -6.23
C MET A 129 9.85 13.45 -7.05
N ASP A 130 10.76 12.72 -6.41
CA ASP A 130 11.53 11.64 -7.03
C ASP A 130 10.75 10.33 -7.03
N ILE A 131 10.01 10.09 -5.93
CA ILE A 131 9.21 8.88 -5.75
C ILE A 131 7.85 9.24 -5.17
N ILE A 132 6.81 8.70 -5.79
CA ILE A 132 5.45 8.72 -5.28
C ILE A 132 5.07 7.29 -4.89
N ILE A 133 4.46 7.13 -3.72
CA ILE A 133 3.80 5.92 -3.26
C ILE A 133 2.31 6.23 -3.19
N SER A 134 1.46 5.31 -3.67
CA SER A 134 0.01 5.36 -3.49
C SER A 134 -0.49 3.92 -3.37
N SER A 135 -0.70 3.48 -2.13
CA SER A 135 -1.00 2.08 -1.84
C SER A 135 -2.43 1.92 -1.35
N GLU A 136 -3.27 1.27 -2.14
CA GLU A 136 -4.69 1.03 -1.84
C GLU A 136 -5.44 2.37 -1.64
N VAL A 137 -5.32 3.27 -2.60
CA VAL A 137 -5.94 4.61 -2.55
C VAL A 137 -6.75 4.89 -3.81
N VAL A 138 -6.20 4.60 -4.98
CA VAL A 138 -6.80 5.01 -6.26
C VAL A 138 -8.15 4.36 -6.52
N GLU A 139 -8.42 3.20 -5.95
CA GLU A 139 -9.70 2.50 -6.02
C GLU A 139 -10.82 3.18 -5.23
N HIS A 140 -10.49 4.08 -4.32
CA HIS A 140 -11.46 4.86 -3.54
C HIS A 140 -11.86 6.17 -4.23
N LEU A 141 -11.19 6.53 -5.32
CA LEU A 141 -11.46 7.75 -6.06
C LEU A 141 -12.58 7.51 -7.08
N PRO A 142 -13.62 8.35 -7.13
CA PRO A 142 -14.69 8.21 -8.14
C PRO A 142 -14.17 8.30 -9.57
N ASP A 143 -13.19 9.17 -9.82
CA ASP A 143 -12.41 9.26 -11.05
C ASP A 143 -10.92 9.35 -10.70
N PRO A 144 -10.12 8.30 -10.92
CA PRO A 144 -8.69 8.31 -10.64
C PRO A 144 -7.85 9.16 -11.61
N LYS A 145 -8.33 9.45 -12.81
CA LYS A 145 -7.53 10.14 -13.84
C LYS A 145 -6.96 11.48 -13.39
N PRO A 146 -7.72 12.40 -12.78
CA PRO A 146 -7.16 13.66 -12.29
C PRO A 146 -6.04 13.47 -11.26
N ALA A 147 -6.16 12.48 -10.37
CA ALA A 147 -5.12 12.18 -9.40
C ALA A 147 -3.85 11.62 -10.07
N ILE A 148 -3.99 10.79 -11.10
CA ILE A 148 -2.87 10.29 -11.90
C ILE A 148 -2.16 11.45 -12.64
N LEU A 149 -2.91 12.43 -13.14
CA LEU A 149 -2.34 13.63 -13.77
C LEU A 149 -1.57 14.49 -12.76
N GLU A 150 -2.08 14.64 -11.53
CA GLU A 150 -1.37 15.34 -10.46
C GLU A 150 -0.10 14.59 -10.04
N MET A 151 -0.14 13.24 -9.94
CA MET A 151 1.07 12.44 -9.74
C MET A 151 2.09 12.70 -10.84
N ALA A 152 1.66 12.73 -12.10
CA ALA A 152 2.53 13.01 -13.23
C ALA A 152 3.10 14.44 -13.20
N ARG A 153 2.32 15.43 -12.77
CA ARG A 153 2.76 16.82 -12.64
C ARG A 153 3.89 16.95 -11.62
N VAL A 154 3.70 16.43 -10.41
CA VAL A 154 4.67 16.60 -9.31
C VAL A 154 5.89 15.70 -9.45
N LEU A 155 5.80 14.62 -10.21
CA LEU A 155 6.89 13.67 -10.41
C LEU A 155 7.98 14.29 -11.29
N LYS A 156 9.24 14.20 -10.88
CA LYS A 156 10.38 14.64 -11.71
C LYS A 156 10.52 13.79 -12.96
N PRO A 157 11.07 14.33 -14.08
CA PRO A 157 11.55 13.52 -15.17
C PRO A 157 12.46 12.39 -14.69
N GLY A 158 12.20 11.15 -15.13
CA GLY A 158 12.92 9.97 -14.63
C GLY A 158 12.45 9.42 -13.29
N GLY A 159 11.58 10.13 -12.56
CA GLY A 159 11.00 9.73 -11.28
C GLY A 159 10.01 8.57 -11.40
N TYR A 160 9.64 7.99 -10.27
CA TYR A 160 8.83 6.78 -10.20
C TYR A 160 7.57 6.96 -9.35
N ALA A 161 6.44 6.44 -9.83
CA ALA A 161 5.24 6.26 -9.02
C ALA A 161 4.98 4.77 -8.80
N MET A 162 4.75 4.39 -7.55
CA MET A 162 4.42 3.02 -7.14
C MET A 162 2.99 2.99 -6.64
N VAL A 163 2.11 2.38 -7.42
CA VAL A 163 0.68 2.32 -7.14
C VAL A 163 0.25 0.89 -6.92
N THR A 164 -0.52 0.65 -5.86
CA THR A 164 -1.20 -0.63 -5.64
C THR A 164 -2.70 -0.46 -5.61
N THR A 165 -3.42 -1.48 -6.07
CA THR A 165 -4.88 -1.50 -6.12
C THR A 165 -5.38 -2.95 -6.13
N PRO A 166 -6.62 -3.24 -5.72
CA PRO A 166 -7.21 -4.55 -5.87
C PRO A 166 -7.20 -5.05 -7.32
N ASN A 167 -7.03 -6.34 -7.50
CA ASN A 167 -7.06 -6.98 -8.81
C ASN A 167 -8.42 -7.65 -9.06
N PRO A 168 -9.30 -7.09 -9.89
CA PRO A 168 -10.63 -7.68 -10.12
C PRO A 168 -10.58 -9.04 -10.83
N ASN A 169 -9.47 -9.36 -11.48
CA ASN A 169 -9.28 -10.60 -12.26
C ASN A 169 -8.50 -11.66 -11.47
N ASN A 170 -8.64 -11.70 -10.15
CA ASN A 170 -7.95 -12.70 -9.34
C ASN A 170 -8.79 -13.96 -9.14
N LEU A 171 -8.22 -15.13 -9.44
CA LEU A 171 -8.88 -16.43 -9.31
C LEU A 171 -9.26 -16.79 -7.85
N PRO A 172 -8.41 -16.52 -6.83
CA PRO A 172 -8.76 -16.81 -5.45
C PRO A 172 -10.04 -16.12 -4.98
N GLU A 173 -10.23 -14.87 -5.34
CA GLU A 173 -11.42 -14.11 -4.96
C GLU A 173 -12.65 -14.53 -5.75
N MET A 174 -12.48 -14.75 -7.07
CA MET A 174 -13.54 -15.28 -7.94
C MET A 174 -14.04 -16.65 -7.47
N THR A 175 -13.12 -17.54 -7.10
CA THR A 175 -13.49 -18.87 -6.58
C THR A 175 -14.13 -18.76 -5.20
N GLY A 176 -13.65 -17.88 -4.33
CA GLY A 176 -14.27 -17.58 -3.04
C GLY A 176 -15.71 -17.09 -3.17
N TYR A 177 -15.95 -16.18 -4.11
CA TYR A 177 -17.30 -15.70 -4.42
C TYR A 177 -18.22 -16.79 -4.95
N ALA A 178 -17.73 -17.64 -5.86
CA ALA A 178 -18.50 -18.77 -6.38
C ALA A 178 -18.87 -19.77 -5.27
N LEU A 179 -17.91 -20.10 -4.39
CA LEU A 179 -18.14 -20.96 -3.23
C LEU A 179 -19.15 -20.36 -2.26
N ASP A 180 -19.09 -19.05 -2.03
CA ASP A 180 -20.05 -18.38 -1.15
C ASP A 180 -21.48 -18.43 -1.71
N LYS A 181 -21.66 -18.23 -3.01
CA LYS A 181 -22.95 -18.43 -3.69
C LYS A 181 -23.48 -19.85 -3.55
N ILE A 182 -22.63 -20.85 -3.81
CA ILE A 182 -23.02 -22.28 -3.74
C ILE A 182 -23.39 -22.66 -2.31
N THR A 183 -22.72 -22.10 -1.31
CA THR A 183 -22.94 -22.40 0.11
C THR A 183 -23.94 -21.46 0.78
N ALA A 184 -24.65 -20.62 0.03
CA ALA A 184 -25.61 -19.64 0.55
C ALA A 184 -25.03 -18.79 1.70
N GLY A 185 -23.83 -18.25 1.53
CA GLY A 185 -23.11 -17.44 2.52
C GLY A 185 -22.31 -18.24 3.55
N GLY A 186 -22.33 -19.56 3.46
CA GLY A 186 -21.62 -20.44 4.41
C GLY A 186 -20.10 -20.33 4.32
N PHE A 187 -19.57 -20.18 3.10
CA PHE A 187 -18.13 -20.01 2.87
C PHE A 187 -17.61 -18.73 3.53
N LYS A 188 -18.28 -17.61 3.31
CA LYS A 188 -17.93 -16.32 3.91
C LYS A 188 -17.96 -16.37 5.44
N LYS A 189 -19.02 -16.96 6.01
CA LYS A 189 -19.13 -17.16 7.47
C LYS A 189 -17.97 -17.98 8.04
N LEU A 190 -17.55 -19.04 7.36
CA LEU A 190 -16.42 -19.88 7.77
C LEU A 190 -15.09 -19.14 7.64
N TYR A 191 -14.90 -18.44 6.52
CA TYR A 191 -13.66 -17.73 6.18
C TYR A 191 -13.38 -16.60 7.18
N TRP A 192 -14.41 -15.83 7.53
CA TRP A 192 -14.32 -14.68 8.45
C TRP A 192 -14.73 -14.97 9.90
N LYS A 193 -15.00 -16.22 10.24
CA LYS A 193 -15.39 -16.59 11.60
C LYS A 193 -14.34 -16.18 12.62
N GLY A 194 -14.76 -15.42 13.64
CA GLY A 194 -13.91 -14.98 14.76
C GLY A 194 -13.15 -13.69 14.51
N GLN A 195 -13.53 -12.93 13.50
CA GLN A 195 -13.10 -11.55 13.31
C GLN A 195 -14.22 -10.62 13.80
N ASP A 196 -13.87 -9.60 14.58
CA ASP A 196 -14.81 -8.57 15.01
C ASP A 196 -15.31 -7.79 13.78
N GLU A 197 -16.58 -7.41 13.79
CA GLU A 197 -17.27 -6.78 12.65
C GLU A 197 -16.55 -5.52 12.09
N VAL A 198 -15.72 -4.87 12.90
CA VAL A 198 -14.99 -3.65 12.55
C VAL A 198 -13.72 -3.92 11.72
N SER A 199 -13.23 -5.16 11.69
CA SER A 199 -11.91 -5.49 11.13
C SER A 199 -11.95 -6.37 9.89
N ALA A 200 -13.13 -6.81 9.43
CA ALA A 200 -13.23 -7.72 8.30
C ALA A 200 -13.14 -6.96 6.98
N PRO A 201 -12.04 -7.06 6.21
CA PRO A 201 -12.08 -6.58 4.84
C PRO A 201 -13.09 -7.41 4.05
N PRO A 202 -13.88 -6.79 3.18
CA PRO A 202 -14.83 -7.52 2.35
C PRO A 202 -14.09 -8.41 1.35
N LEU A 203 -14.67 -9.59 1.09
CA LEU A 203 -14.17 -10.50 0.05
C LEU A 203 -14.43 -10.00 -1.37
N THR A 204 -15.24 -8.95 -1.53
CA THR A 204 -15.60 -8.40 -2.84
C THR A 204 -15.56 -6.88 -2.82
N ALA A 205 -15.28 -6.28 -3.96
CA ALA A 205 -15.29 -4.83 -4.18
C ALA A 205 -16.63 -4.15 -3.85
N GLU A 206 -17.71 -4.91 -3.76
CA GLU A 206 -19.07 -4.40 -3.48
C GLU A 206 -19.33 -4.11 -2.00
N VAL A 207 -18.47 -4.54 -1.09
CA VAL A 207 -18.81 -4.52 0.34
C VAL A 207 -17.77 -3.72 1.13
N GLY A 208 -18.00 -2.41 1.24
CA GLY A 208 -17.76 -1.76 2.51
C GLY A 208 -16.49 -0.96 2.72
N PHE A 209 -15.46 -0.96 1.88
CA PHE A 209 -14.37 0.02 1.99
C PHE A 209 -14.48 1.18 1.00
N GLY A 210 -15.63 1.30 0.33
CA GLY A 210 -15.83 2.37 -0.64
C GLY A 210 -14.93 2.23 -1.87
N HIS A 211 -14.60 0.99 -2.29
CA HIS A 211 -13.95 0.74 -3.57
C HIS A 211 -14.94 1.08 -4.68
N VAL A 212 -14.75 2.21 -5.35
CA VAL A 212 -15.65 2.70 -6.40
C VAL A 212 -15.00 2.62 -7.78
N SER A 213 -13.68 2.42 -7.85
CA SER A 213 -12.88 2.41 -9.08
C SER A 213 -11.94 1.21 -9.16
N VAL A 214 -12.48 -0.01 -9.11
CA VAL A 214 -11.69 -1.23 -9.29
C VAL A 214 -11.68 -1.61 -10.76
N HIS A 215 -10.51 -1.53 -11.40
CA HIS A 215 -10.35 -1.74 -12.83
C HIS A 215 -9.30 -2.81 -13.15
N PRO A 216 -9.45 -3.52 -14.29
CA PRO A 216 -8.41 -4.40 -14.80
C PRO A 216 -7.12 -3.64 -15.10
N PHE A 217 -5.98 -4.33 -15.04
CA PHE A 217 -4.68 -3.73 -15.33
C PHE A 217 -4.64 -2.94 -16.66
N LYS A 218 -5.34 -3.41 -17.70
CA LYS A 218 -5.37 -2.74 -19.00
C LYS A 218 -5.83 -1.30 -18.88
N VAL A 219 -6.90 -1.06 -18.12
CA VAL A 219 -7.48 0.29 -17.91
C VAL A 219 -6.49 1.18 -17.15
N TRP A 220 -5.91 0.69 -16.06
CA TRP A 220 -4.89 1.43 -15.32
C TRP A 220 -3.69 1.80 -16.21
N ASN A 221 -3.19 0.83 -16.98
CA ASN A 221 -2.05 1.05 -17.89
C ASN A 221 -2.35 2.10 -18.95
N GLU A 222 -3.56 2.14 -19.49
CA GLU A 222 -3.99 3.17 -20.46
C GLU A 222 -3.97 4.56 -19.79
N TRP A 223 -4.52 4.72 -18.59
CA TRP A 223 -4.54 5.99 -17.86
C TRP A 223 -3.14 6.49 -17.48
N PHE A 224 -2.27 5.60 -17.05
CA PHE A 224 -0.87 5.97 -16.76
C PHE A 224 -0.08 6.32 -18.01
N GLN A 225 -0.37 5.68 -19.14
CA GLN A 225 0.19 6.08 -20.44
C GLN A 225 -0.29 7.46 -20.89
N GLU A 226 -1.61 7.72 -20.81
CA GLU A 226 -2.20 9.02 -21.14
C GLU A 226 -1.59 10.16 -20.31
N ALA A 227 -1.25 9.89 -19.05
CA ALA A 227 -0.58 10.84 -18.15
C ALA A 227 0.94 10.94 -18.33
N ALA A 228 1.53 10.31 -19.36
CA ALA A 228 2.98 10.28 -19.62
C ALA A 228 3.84 9.68 -18.48
N ILE A 229 3.26 8.81 -17.68
CA ILE A 229 3.95 8.01 -16.65
C ILE A 229 3.65 6.50 -16.83
N PRO A 230 4.03 5.89 -17.97
CA PRO A 230 3.67 4.50 -18.29
C PRO A 230 4.13 3.51 -17.23
N VAL A 231 3.38 2.40 -17.11
CA VAL A 231 3.76 1.28 -16.23
C VAL A 231 4.97 0.56 -16.84
N VAL A 232 6.11 0.62 -16.16
CA VAL A 232 7.36 -0.04 -16.58
C VAL A 232 7.52 -1.43 -15.96
N LYS A 233 6.81 -1.72 -14.86
CA LYS A 233 6.84 -3.03 -14.23
C LYS A 233 5.54 -3.33 -13.48
N LYS A 234 5.00 -4.53 -13.68
CA LYS A 234 3.95 -5.10 -12.83
C LYS A 234 4.56 -5.88 -11.69
N VAL A 235 4.01 -5.73 -10.51
CA VAL A 235 4.40 -6.49 -9.32
C VAL A 235 3.18 -7.25 -8.81
N ARG A 236 3.35 -8.54 -8.59
CA ARG A 236 2.32 -9.39 -8.03
C ARG A 236 2.26 -9.21 -6.51
N GLY A 237 1.09 -8.94 -5.97
CA GLY A 237 0.81 -9.08 -4.55
C GLY A 237 0.76 -10.55 -4.12
N PRO A 238 0.43 -10.86 -2.86
CA PRO A 238 0.25 -12.24 -2.39
C PRO A 238 -1.01 -12.87 -3.00
N MET A 239 -1.04 -14.19 -3.00
CA MET A 239 -2.17 -14.98 -3.50
C MET A 239 -3.38 -14.90 -2.57
N LEU A 240 -3.17 -14.83 -1.27
CA LEU A 240 -4.22 -14.86 -0.27
C LEU A 240 -4.34 -13.54 0.46
N PHE A 241 -5.58 -13.14 0.66
CA PHE A 241 -5.92 -12.14 1.66
C PHE A 241 -5.94 -12.79 3.05
N GLY A 242 -5.39 -12.11 4.07
CA GLY A 242 -5.42 -12.62 5.43
C GLY A 242 -6.84 -12.86 5.93
N SER A 243 -7.09 -14.00 6.55
CA SER A 243 -8.37 -14.28 7.18
C SER A 243 -8.20 -15.11 8.47
N PRO A 244 -9.13 -15.00 9.41
CA PRO A 244 -9.13 -15.79 10.63
C PRO A 244 -9.17 -17.30 10.39
N PHE A 245 -9.67 -17.74 9.25
CA PHE A 245 -9.63 -19.15 8.86
C PHE A 245 -8.18 -19.64 8.72
N PHE A 246 -7.35 -18.92 7.97
CA PHE A 246 -5.94 -19.27 7.77
C PHE A 246 -5.13 -19.10 9.06
N ASP A 247 -5.48 -18.14 9.91
CA ASP A 247 -4.82 -17.95 11.20
C ASP A 247 -5.06 -19.13 12.15
N ARG A 248 -6.23 -19.76 12.08
CA ARG A 248 -6.54 -20.99 12.82
C ARG A 248 -5.87 -22.23 12.25
N HIS A 249 -5.63 -22.24 10.93
CA HIS A 249 -5.04 -23.38 10.24
C HIS A 249 -3.59 -23.07 9.80
N ARG A 250 -2.73 -22.83 10.77
CA ARG A 250 -1.33 -22.35 10.56
C ARG A 250 -0.51 -23.22 9.61
N PHE A 251 -0.72 -24.52 9.60
CA PHE A 251 -0.05 -25.42 8.65
C PHE A 251 -0.45 -25.10 7.21
N LEU A 252 -1.74 -24.93 6.95
CA LEU A 252 -2.27 -24.56 5.65
C LEU A 252 -1.79 -23.17 5.23
N SER A 253 -1.82 -22.20 6.13
CA SER A 253 -1.25 -20.86 5.90
C SER A 253 0.23 -20.92 5.55
N GLY A 254 1.02 -21.70 6.29
CA GLY A 254 2.44 -21.88 6.03
C GLY A 254 2.70 -22.50 4.65
N LEU A 255 1.88 -23.45 4.22
CA LEU A 255 1.95 -24.04 2.88
C LEU A 255 1.69 -22.98 1.79
N PHE A 256 0.63 -22.18 1.92
CA PHE A 256 0.35 -21.11 0.96
C PHE A 256 1.44 -20.05 0.93
N VAL A 257 1.95 -19.62 2.08
CA VAL A 257 3.07 -18.67 2.17
C VAL A 257 4.33 -19.23 1.49
N ALA A 258 4.62 -20.52 1.66
CA ALA A 258 5.77 -21.18 1.03
C ALA A 258 5.60 -21.35 -0.49
N LEU A 259 4.38 -21.58 -0.96
CA LEU A 259 4.08 -21.75 -2.39
C LEU A 259 3.95 -20.41 -3.13
N ASP A 260 3.56 -19.34 -2.45
CA ASP A 260 3.29 -18.05 -3.08
C ASP A 260 4.47 -17.48 -3.90
N PRO A 261 5.75 -17.55 -3.47
CA PRO A 261 6.89 -17.14 -4.29
C PRO A 261 7.07 -17.96 -5.57
N ILE A 262 6.65 -19.23 -5.56
CA ILE A 262 6.76 -20.11 -6.73
C ILE A 262 5.84 -19.61 -7.84
N LEU A 263 4.69 -19.04 -7.49
CA LEU A 263 3.75 -18.44 -8.44
C LEU A 263 4.35 -17.25 -9.21
N ASP A 264 5.40 -16.62 -8.70
CA ASP A 264 6.08 -15.52 -9.39
C ASP A 264 6.77 -16.00 -10.70
N PHE A 265 7.04 -17.29 -10.83
CA PHE A 265 7.68 -17.89 -12.02
C PHE A 265 6.67 -18.47 -13.03
N LEU A 266 5.38 -18.55 -12.67
CA LEU A 266 4.38 -19.17 -13.53
C LEU A 266 3.79 -18.16 -14.55
N PRO A 267 3.48 -18.61 -15.78
CA PRO A 267 2.67 -17.84 -16.70
C PRO A 267 1.27 -17.62 -16.08
N GLY A 268 0.71 -16.43 -16.26
CA GLY A 268 -0.59 -16.10 -15.66
C GLY A 268 -0.55 -15.79 -14.16
N LYS A 269 0.62 -15.62 -13.56
CA LYS A 269 0.81 -15.29 -12.14
C LYS A 269 -0.06 -14.15 -11.59
N PHE A 270 -0.43 -13.20 -12.45
CA PHE A 270 -1.30 -12.09 -12.06
C PHE A 270 -2.77 -12.49 -11.88
N LEU A 271 -3.17 -13.67 -12.32
CA LEU A 271 -4.48 -14.23 -12.01
C LEU A 271 -4.56 -14.81 -10.59
N THR A 272 -3.43 -15.00 -9.95
CA THR A 272 -3.36 -15.57 -8.59
C THR A 272 -3.14 -14.52 -7.50
N THR A 273 -3.15 -13.24 -7.83
CA THR A 273 -2.90 -12.16 -6.87
C THR A 273 -4.15 -11.36 -6.56
N VAL A 274 -4.40 -11.12 -5.28
CA VAL A 274 -5.53 -10.28 -4.82
C VAL A 274 -5.27 -8.79 -5.05
N ASN A 275 -3.99 -8.36 -5.07
CA ASN A 275 -3.62 -6.99 -5.37
C ASN A 275 -2.59 -6.92 -6.50
N LEU A 276 -2.70 -5.85 -7.26
CA LEU A 276 -1.81 -5.52 -8.35
C LEU A 276 -0.94 -4.33 -7.97
N GLY A 277 0.37 -4.50 -8.08
CA GLY A 277 1.33 -3.41 -7.99
C GLY A 277 1.76 -2.93 -9.38
N MET A 278 1.86 -1.62 -9.55
CA MET A 278 2.28 -0.96 -10.77
C MET A 278 3.42 0.01 -10.46
N LEU A 279 4.59 -0.25 -11.02
CA LEU A 279 5.69 0.70 -11.03
C LEU A 279 5.62 1.50 -12.32
N CYS A 280 5.32 2.78 -12.19
CA CYS A 280 5.24 3.72 -13.29
C CYS A 280 6.52 4.58 -13.31
N ARG A 281 6.89 5.12 -14.47
CA ARG A 281 8.05 6.00 -14.60
C ARG A 281 7.74 7.17 -15.53
N LYS A 282 8.02 8.39 -15.08
CA LYS A 282 7.98 9.57 -15.95
C LYS A 282 9.16 9.54 -16.92
N GLY A 283 8.91 9.82 -18.19
CA GLY A 283 9.99 9.93 -19.17
C GLY A 283 11.08 10.90 -18.69
N GLY A 284 12.35 10.58 -18.96
CA GLY A 284 13.44 11.56 -18.86
C GLY A 284 13.48 12.38 -20.15
N GLU A 285 13.97 13.60 -20.07
CA GLU A 285 14.35 14.35 -21.26
C GLU A 285 15.46 13.63 -22.02
#